data_af8ce4738c6350c1a93965dfafb84902
#
_entry.id   af8ce4738c6350c1a93965dfafb84902
#
_cell.length_a   1.000
_cell.length_b   1.000
_cell.length_c   1.000
_cell.angle_alpha   90.00
_cell.angle_beta   90.00
_cell.angle_gamma   90.00
#
_symmetry.space_group_name_H-M   'P 1'
#
loop_
_entity.id
_entity.type
_entity.pdbx_description
1 polymer ?
#
loop_
_entity_poly.entity_id
_entity_poly.type
_entity_poly.pdbx_seq_one_letter_code
_entity_poly.pdbx_strand_id
1 'polypeptide(L)'
;KVFEQDKTIGICQSLLLKPNRSIDSSGDFIDKLGIVYNSKTKIKEIRNISSARGASMLIQKKLFNKLGGFDKKFFFSFEDVDLGWRTWILGYRVVIVPNSIVYHSPGTTTSKLKSESAFHGLKNQLAMKITNFEPRFMFRSLFLFFFVYGLREMKIWFDYKFKHNTNMTSTKYEKTIAKNPSLKIIIKSIFWIFKNTGYLYKKHTQVNHNR
;
A
#
# COMPACT_ATOMS: atom_id res chain seq x y z
N LYS A 1 -17.81 18.09 -10.81
CA LYS A 1 -17.16 18.71 -11.98
C LYS A 1 -16.16 17.75 -12.66
N VAL A 2 -15.12 17.20 -11.96
CA VAL A 2 -14.10 16.34 -12.61
C VAL A 2 -14.73 15.10 -13.24
N PHE A 3 -15.61 14.37 -12.55
CA PHE A 3 -16.31 13.20 -13.08
C PHE A 3 -17.36 13.52 -14.18
N GLU A 4 -17.77 14.78 -14.28
CA GLU A 4 -18.69 15.23 -15.33
C GLU A 4 -17.92 15.52 -16.61
N GLN A 5 -16.72 16.07 -16.47
CA GLN A 5 -15.83 16.44 -17.58
C GLN A 5 -15.13 15.21 -18.20
N ASP A 6 -14.79 14.22 -17.38
CA ASP A 6 -14.14 13.01 -17.86
C ASP A 6 -14.74 11.75 -17.19
N LYS A 7 -15.53 11.01 -17.96
CA LYS A 7 -16.21 9.80 -17.50
C LYS A 7 -15.28 8.60 -17.30
N THR A 8 -14.04 8.68 -17.79
CA THR A 8 -13.01 7.64 -17.54
C THR A 8 -12.45 7.72 -16.13
N ILE A 9 -12.61 8.84 -15.42
CA ILE A 9 -12.13 9.01 -14.06
C ILE A 9 -13.09 8.30 -13.10
N GLY A 10 -12.60 7.30 -12.39
CA GLY A 10 -13.33 6.53 -11.40
C GLY A 10 -13.11 7.01 -9.97
N ILE A 11 -11.89 7.46 -9.67
CA ILE A 11 -11.47 7.92 -8.34
C ILE A 11 -10.71 9.23 -8.45
N CYS A 12 -10.97 10.16 -7.52
CA CYS A 12 -10.21 11.39 -7.33
C CYS A 12 -9.61 11.45 -5.92
N GLN A 13 -8.43 12.03 -5.80
CA GLN A 13 -7.82 12.44 -4.54
C GLN A 13 -7.61 13.96 -4.52
N SER A 14 -7.87 14.60 -3.39
CA SER A 14 -7.41 15.98 -3.14
C SER A 14 -5.92 16.01 -2.84
N LEU A 15 -5.26 17.13 -3.06
CA LEU A 15 -3.91 17.37 -2.56
C LEU A 15 -3.94 17.38 -1.03
N LEU A 16 -3.22 16.46 -0.40
CA LEU A 16 -3.12 16.40 1.05
C LEU A 16 -1.97 17.27 1.54
N LEU A 17 -2.29 18.21 2.39
CA LEU A 17 -1.32 19.03 3.09
C LEU A 17 -1.31 18.71 4.59
N LYS A 18 -0.15 18.81 5.20
CA LYS A 18 -0.02 18.80 6.65
C LYS A 18 -0.49 20.13 7.25
N PRO A 19 -0.74 20.21 8.57
CA PRO A 19 -1.09 21.49 9.23
C PRO A 19 -0.07 22.62 8.97
N ASN A 20 1.21 22.29 8.81
CA ASN A 20 2.28 23.25 8.46
C ASN A 20 2.34 23.58 6.95
N ARG A 21 1.32 23.25 6.19
CA ARG A 21 1.19 23.43 4.73
C ARG A 21 2.21 22.70 3.86
N SER A 22 3.08 21.86 4.43
CA SER A 22 3.91 20.98 3.59
C SER A 22 3.06 19.86 2.96
N ILE A 23 3.48 19.39 1.78
CA ILE A 23 2.76 18.31 1.09
C ILE A 23 2.87 17.01 1.90
N ASP A 24 1.73 16.44 2.28
CA ASP A 24 1.65 15.11 2.89
C ASP A 24 1.54 14.03 1.83
N SER A 25 0.66 14.22 0.84
CA SER A 25 0.53 13.32 -0.30
C SER A 25 0.02 14.03 -1.55
N SER A 26 0.69 13.77 -2.65
CA SER A 26 0.23 14.08 -4.00
C SER A 26 -0.12 12.80 -4.80
N GLY A 27 -0.56 11.74 -4.10
CA GLY A 27 -0.97 10.46 -4.63
C GLY A 27 0.03 9.34 -4.33
N ASP A 28 -0.46 8.12 -4.32
CA ASP A 28 0.37 6.95 -4.18
C ASP A 28 0.58 6.29 -5.55
N PHE A 29 1.79 5.76 -5.74
CA PHE A 29 2.22 5.08 -6.96
C PHE A 29 2.61 3.64 -6.63
N ILE A 30 2.38 2.75 -7.59
CA ILE A 30 2.74 1.34 -7.50
C ILE A 30 3.74 1.07 -8.62
N ASP A 31 4.90 0.53 -8.27
CA ASP A 31 5.89 0.12 -9.27
C ASP A 31 5.60 -1.28 -9.86
N LYS A 32 6.42 -1.70 -10.83
CA LYS A 32 6.30 -3.01 -11.50
C LYS A 32 6.48 -4.21 -10.55
N LEU A 33 6.98 -3.98 -9.35
CA LEU A 33 7.14 -5.00 -8.30
C LEU A 33 6.00 -4.95 -7.27
N GLY A 34 5.03 -4.05 -7.45
CA GLY A 34 3.94 -3.83 -6.50
C GLY A 34 4.41 -3.19 -5.19
N ILE A 35 5.51 -2.41 -5.24
CA ILE A 35 5.93 -1.58 -4.13
C ILE A 35 5.17 -0.26 -4.22
N VAL A 36 4.57 0.13 -3.11
CA VAL A 36 3.78 1.37 -3.02
C VAL A 36 4.62 2.47 -2.40
N TYR A 37 4.64 3.62 -3.04
CA TYR A 37 5.31 4.80 -2.53
C TYR A 37 4.43 6.04 -2.65
N ASN A 38 4.52 6.92 -1.66
CA ASN A 38 3.80 8.18 -1.63
C ASN A 38 4.61 9.28 -2.32
N SER A 39 3.99 9.98 -3.26
CA SER A 39 4.55 11.20 -3.83
C SER A 39 4.27 12.41 -2.94
N LYS A 40 5.27 13.28 -2.82
CA LYS A 40 5.18 14.62 -2.21
C LYS A 40 5.58 15.72 -3.18
N THR A 41 5.51 15.43 -4.47
CA THR A 41 5.87 16.37 -5.52
C THR A 41 4.79 17.44 -5.66
N LYS A 42 5.20 18.68 -5.81
CA LYS A 42 4.27 19.79 -6.15
C LYS A 42 3.70 19.54 -7.54
N ILE A 43 2.38 19.58 -7.66
CA ILE A 43 1.66 19.40 -8.91
C ILE A 43 0.75 20.59 -9.17
N LYS A 44 0.57 20.92 -10.45
CA LYS A 44 -0.25 22.06 -10.89
C LYS A 44 -1.51 21.64 -11.64
N GLU A 45 -1.50 20.44 -12.21
CA GLU A 45 -2.55 19.91 -13.10
C GLU A 45 -3.06 18.56 -12.60
N ILE A 46 -4.27 18.21 -13.04
CA ILE A 46 -4.85 16.89 -12.80
C ILE A 46 -3.97 15.84 -13.50
N ARG A 47 -3.54 14.83 -12.77
CA ARG A 47 -2.74 13.72 -13.33
C ARG A 47 -3.10 12.38 -12.74
N ASN A 48 -2.74 11.32 -13.45
CA ASN A 48 -2.92 9.96 -13.01
C ASN A 48 -2.03 9.64 -11.80
N ILE A 49 -2.60 8.89 -10.87
CA ILE A 49 -1.92 8.27 -9.72
C ILE A 49 -2.35 6.80 -9.64
N SER A 50 -1.59 5.94 -9.01
CA SER A 50 -1.96 4.52 -8.90
C SER A 50 -3.10 4.30 -7.92
N SER A 51 -3.12 5.02 -6.80
CA SER A 51 -4.22 4.98 -5.84
C SER A 51 -4.41 6.30 -5.11
N ALA A 52 -5.62 6.53 -4.66
CA ALA A 52 -6.00 7.65 -3.82
C ALA A 52 -6.00 7.22 -2.36
N ARG A 53 -5.46 8.06 -1.48
CA ARG A 53 -5.47 7.82 -0.03
C ARG A 53 -6.87 7.96 0.54
N GLY A 54 -7.25 7.04 1.43
CA GLY A 54 -8.51 7.06 2.15
C GLY A 54 -8.78 8.35 2.93
N ALA A 55 -7.73 9.11 3.28
CA ALA A 55 -7.85 10.42 3.94
C ALA A 55 -8.59 11.47 3.10
N SER A 56 -8.59 11.35 1.76
CA SER A 56 -9.34 12.22 0.85
C SER A 56 -9.57 11.55 -0.49
N MET A 57 -10.46 10.58 -0.50
CA MET A 57 -10.86 9.83 -1.68
C MET A 57 -12.31 10.15 -2.05
N LEU A 58 -12.56 10.46 -3.30
CA LEU A 58 -13.90 10.53 -3.89
C LEU A 58 -13.99 9.49 -5.00
N ILE A 59 -14.98 8.60 -4.93
CA ILE A 59 -15.21 7.53 -5.90
C ILE A 59 -16.64 7.58 -6.44
N GLN A 60 -16.81 7.24 -7.71
CA GLN A 60 -18.16 7.08 -8.29
C GLN A 60 -18.89 5.91 -7.59
N LYS A 61 -20.09 6.15 -7.05
CA LYS A 61 -20.87 5.14 -6.31
C LYS A 61 -21.11 3.85 -7.13
N LYS A 62 -21.43 3.99 -8.43
CA LYS A 62 -21.62 2.84 -9.33
C LYS A 62 -20.34 2.01 -9.44
N LEU A 63 -19.19 2.66 -9.58
CA LEU A 63 -17.89 2.00 -9.65
C LEU A 63 -17.52 1.33 -8.32
N PHE A 64 -17.74 2.02 -7.19
CA PHE A 64 -17.50 1.45 -5.87
C PHE A 64 -18.28 0.15 -5.65
N ASN A 65 -19.56 0.15 -6.02
CA ASN A 65 -20.42 -1.04 -5.94
C ASN A 65 -19.96 -2.15 -6.90
N LYS A 66 -19.57 -1.80 -8.14
CA LYS A 66 -19.04 -2.75 -9.14
C LYS A 66 -17.76 -3.41 -8.67
N LEU A 67 -16.89 -2.67 -7.96
CA LEU A 67 -15.66 -3.18 -7.37
C LEU A 67 -15.91 -4.02 -6.10
N GLY A 68 -17.12 -4.02 -5.54
CA GLY A 68 -17.44 -4.67 -4.26
C GLY A 68 -16.91 -3.91 -3.04
N GLY A 69 -16.56 -2.62 -3.21
CA GLY A 69 -16.08 -1.76 -2.13
C GLY A 69 -14.66 -2.08 -1.66
N PHE A 70 -14.38 -1.69 -0.41
CA PHE A 70 -13.15 -2.07 0.27
C PHE A 70 -13.15 -3.55 0.66
N ASP A 71 -11.98 -4.19 0.54
CA ASP A 71 -11.81 -5.56 0.97
C ASP A 71 -11.87 -5.68 2.51
N LYS A 72 -12.90 -6.33 3.02
CA LYS A 72 -13.12 -6.53 4.46
C LYS A 72 -11.96 -7.28 5.16
N LYS A 73 -11.23 -8.11 4.43
CA LYS A 73 -10.06 -8.85 4.95
C LYS A 73 -8.85 -7.94 5.16
N PHE A 74 -8.83 -6.77 4.52
CA PHE A 74 -7.71 -5.82 4.70
C PHE A 74 -7.82 -5.08 6.02
N PHE A 75 -8.99 -4.77 6.52
CA PHE A 75 -9.31 -4.07 7.76
C PHE A 75 -8.62 -2.71 7.90
N PHE A 76 -7.29 -2.67 7.72
CA PHE A 76 -6.47 -1.48 7.93
C PHE A 76 -5.20 -1.54 7.07
N SER A 77 -4.85 -0.42 6.42
CA SER A 77 -3.68 -0.25 5.53
C SER A 77 -3.75 -1.04 4.22
N PHE A 78 -3.46 -0.39 3.11
CA PHE A 78 -3.53 -0.89 1.73
C PHE A 78 -4.93 -1.18 1.18
N GLU A 79 -6.02 -0.97 1.93
CA GLU A 79 -7.38 -1.12 1.43
C GLU A 79 -7.70 -0.13 0.32
N ASP A 80 -7.17 1.08 0.44
CA ASP A 80 -7.28 2.16 -0.54
C ASP A 80 -6.41 1.91 -1.77
N VAL A 81 -5.21 1.37 -1.57
CA VAL A 81 -4.30 0.97 -2.65
C VAL A 81 -4.90 -0.17 -3.48
N ASP A 82 -5.45 -1.19 -2.81
CA ASP A 82 -6.15 -2.31 -3.47
C ASP A 82 -7.33 -1.82 -4.30
N LEU A 83 -8.14 -0.91 -3.75
CA LEU A 83 -9.28 -0.33 -4.45
C LEU A 83 -8.83 0.48 -5.68
N GLY A 84 -7.79 1.30 -5.54
CA GLY A 84 -7.20 2.06 -6.65
C GLY A 84 -6.68 1.15 -7.76
N TRP A 85 -5.98 0.08 -7.40
CA TRP A 85 -5.46 -0.87 -8.38
C TRP A 85 -6.58 -1.60 -9.14
N ARG A 86 -7.62 -2.08 -8.43
CA ARG A 86 -8.80 -2.70 -9.07
C ARG A 86 -9.56 -1.72 -9.97
N THR A 87 -9.54 -0.42 -9.63
CA THR A 87 -10.11 0.63 -10.47
C THR A 87 -9.40 0.71 -11.83
N TRP A 88 -8.05 0.68 -11.82
CA TRP A 88 -7.25 0.64 -13.04
C TRP A 88 -7.48 -0.63 -13.87
N ILE A 89 -7.61 -1.79 -13.22
CA ILE A 89 -7.91 -3.06 -13.91
C ILE A 89 -9.25 -3.01 -14.64
N LEU A 90 -10.24 -2.29 -14.10
CA LEU A 90 -11.53 -2.07 -14.76
C LEU A 90 -11.50 -0.99 -15.87
N GLY A 91 -10.32 -0.43 -16.18
CA GLY A 91 -10.17 0.59 -17.22
C GLY A 91 -10.54 2.02 -16.79
N TYR A 92 -10.79 2.24 -15.49
CA TYR A 92 -11.02 3.58 -14.97
C TYR A 92 -9.72 4.20 -14.46
N ARG A 93 -9.65 5.53 -14.52
CA ARG A 93 -8.49 6.30 -14.04
C ARG A 93 -8.66 6.70 -12.58
N VAL A 94 -7.54 6.72 -11.87
CA VAL A 94 -7.41 7.33 -10.55
C VAL A 94 -6.58 8.59 -10.71
N VAL A 95 -7.08 9.73 -10.26
CA VAL A 95 -6.41 11.02 -10.47
C VAL A 95 -6.27 11.82 -9.18
N ILE A 96 -5.25 12.68 -9.15
CA ILE A 96 -5.15 13.75 -8.16
C ILE A 96 -5.65 15.06 -8.73
N VAL A 97 -6.39 15.80 -7.91
CA VAL A 97 -6.95 17.12 -8.21
C VAL A 97 -6.25 18.18 -7.36
N PRO A 98 -5.22 18.87 -7.90
CA PRO A 98 -4.35 19.75 -7.10
C PRO A 98 -5.06 20.98 -6.52
N ASN A 99 -6.11 21.46 -7.17
CA ASN A 99 -6.90 22.62 -6.71
C ASN A 99 -7.90 22.25 -5.59
N SER A 100 -8.08 20.96 -5.30
CA SER A 100 -8.83 20.46 -4.14
C SER A 100 -7.83 20.16 -3.04
N ILE A 101 -7.87 20.93 -1.95
CA ILE A 101 -6.90 20.82 -0.85
C ILE A 101 -7.61 20.29 0.40
N VAL A 102 -7.00 19.31 1.06
CA VAL A 102 -7.44 18.79 2.36
C VAL A 102 -6.25 18.78 3.32
N TYR A 103 -6.45 19.29 4.53
CA TYR A 103 -5.45 19.23 5.59
C TYR A 103 -5.56 17.90 6.33
N HIS A 104 -4.44 17.18 6.42
CA HIS A 104 -4.36 15.87 7.02
C HIS A 104 -3.25 15.79 8.07
N SER A 105 -3.60 15.28 9.24
CA SER A 105 -2.64 14.97 10.32
C SER A 105 -2.34 13.48 10.34
N PRO A 106 -1.24 13.02 9.68
CA PRO A 106 -0.97 11.59 9.55
C PRO A 106 -0.64 10.95 10.90
N GLY A 107 -1.07 9.72 11.09
CA GLY A 107 -0.64 8.88 12.20
C GLY A 107 -1.43 9.02 13.51
N THR A 108 -2.46 9.82 13.60
CA THR A 108 -3.29 9.97 14.83
C THR A 108 -3.95 8.64 15.26
N THR A 109 -4.38 7.83 14.30
CA THR A 109 -4.96 6.50 14.55
C THR A 109 -3.91 5.39 14.63
N THR A 110 -2.89 5.45 13.77
CA THR A 110 -1.84 4.41 13.66
C THR A 110 -0.86 4.40 14.82
N SER A 111 -0.65 5.51 15.50
CA SER A 111 0.26 5.60 16.65
C SER A 111 -0.14 4.67 17.79
N LYS A 112 -1.44 4.40 17.96
CA LYS A 112 -2.00 3.53 19.00
C LYS A 112 -1.89 2.02 18.68
N LEU A 113 -1.63 1.64 17.41
CA LEU A 113 -1.69 0.25 16.93
C LEU A 113 -0.40 -0.21 16.23
N LYS A 114 0.77 0.22 16.71
CA LYS A 114 2.07 0.02 16.00
C LYS A 114 2.38 -1.42 15.56
N SER A 115 2.18 -2.41 16.43
CA SER A 115 2.48 -3.82 16.12
C SER A 115 1.45 -4.43 15.17
N GLU A 116 0.17 -4.12 15.35
CA GLU A 116 -0.90 -4.56 14.46
C GLU A 116 -0.81 -3.90 13.10
N SER A 117 -0.44 -2.63 13.06
CA SER A 117 -0.22 -1.85 11.83
C SER A 117 0.84 -2.52 10.94
N ALA A 118 1.97 -2.95 11.49
CA ALA A 118 3.02 -3.62 10.73
C ALA A 118 2.56 -4.97 10.17
N PHE A 119 1.80 -5.76 10.95
CA PHE A 119 1.22 -7.01 10.48
C PHE A 119 0.21 -6.78 9.36
N HIS A 120 -0.76 -5.87 9.57
CA HIS A 120 -1.76 -5.56 8.56
C HIS A 120 -1.12 -5.00 7.27
N GLY A 121 -0.15 -4.10 7.40
CA GLY A 121 0.58 -3.57 6.27
C GLY A 121 1.26 -4.65 5.43
N LEU A 122 2.02 -5.55 6.08
CA LEU A 122 2.73 -6.61 5.36
C LEU A 122 1.77 -7.65 4.74
N LYS A 123 0.81 -8.16 5.52
CA LYS A 123 -0.14 -9.16 4.99
C LYS A 123 -0.99 -8.61 3.84
N ASN A 124 -1.44 -7.34 3.95
CA ASN A 124 -2.25 -6.72 2.92
C ASN A 124 -1.45 -6.45 1.65
N GLN A 125 -0.18 -6.03 1.78
CA GLN A 125 0.72 -5.88 0.64
C GLN A 125 0.93 -7.21 -0.10
N LEU A 126 1.13 -8.31 0.63
CA LEU A 126 1.24 -9.64 0.04
C LEU A 126 -0.07 -10.10 -0.60
N ALA A 127 -1.19 -9.94 0.11
CA ALA A 127 -2.52 -10.29 -0.40
C ALA A 127 -2.86 -9.52 -1.68
N MET A 128 -2.61 -8.21 -1.72
CA MET A 128 -2.83 -7.37 -2.89
C MET A 128 -2.00 -7.83 -4.10
N LYS A 129 -0.73 -8.20 -3.89
CA LYS A 129 0.11 -8.78 -4.97
C LYS A 129 -0.48 -10.08 -5.51
N ILE A 130 -0.94 -10.97 -4.62
CA ILE A 130 -1.55 -12.25 -5.01
C ILE A 130 -2.85 -12.03 -5.78
N THR A 131 -3.67 -11.07 -5.37
CA THR A 131 -5.00 -10.88 -5.96
C THR A 131 -5.01 -10.02 -7.21
N ASN A 132 -4.10 -9.03 -7.32
CA ASN A 132 -4.18 -8.01 -8.37
C ASN A 132 -3.12 -8.15 -9.47
N PHE A 133 -2.04 -8.89 -9.28
CA PHE A 133 -1.11 -9.19 -10.38
C PHE A 133 -1.61 -10.35 -11.25
N GLU A 134 -1.22 -10.33 -12.51
CA GLU A 134 -1.22 -11.53 -13.34
C GLU A 134 -0.23 -12.55 -12.79
N PRO A 135 -0.47 -13.88 -12.96
CA PRO A 135 0.36 -14.92 -12.34
C PRO A 135 1.86 -14.74 -12.56
N ARG A 136 2.30 -14.44 -13.79
CA ARG A 136 3.72 -14.23 -14.13
C ARG A 136 4.37 -13.10 -13.33
N PHE A 137 3.66 -11.98 -13.17
CA PHE A 137 4.14 -10.82 -12.43
C PHE A 137 4.03 -11.05 -10.92
N MET A 138 2.99 -11.75 -10.48
CA MET A 138 2.79 -12.15 -9.09
C MET A 138 4.00 -12.96 -8.58
N PHE A 139 4.37 -14.04 -9.27
CA PHE A 139 5.51 -14.88 -8.87
C PHE A 139 6.81 -14.08 -8.84
N ARG A 140 7.09 -13.29 -9.87
CA ARG A 140 8.27 -12.43 -9.92
C ARG A 140 8.29 -11.42 -8.75
N SER A 141 7.16 -10.76 -8.49
CA SER A 141 7.06 -9.77 -7.41
C SER A 141 7.24 -10.38 -6.04
N LEU A 142 6.62 -11.56 -5.78
CA LEU A 142 6.77 -12.28 -4.52
C LEU A 142 8.19 -12.80 -4.34
N PHE A 143 8.80 -13.39 -5.38
CA PHE A 143 10.19 -13.84 -5.33
C PHE A 143 11.14 -12.71 -4.96
N LEU A 144 11.07 -11.58 -5.68
CA LEU A 144 11.93 -10.43 -5.40
C LEU A 144 11.64 -9.81 -4.02
N PHE A 145 10.38 -9.79 -3.61
CA PHE A 145 10.02 -9.33 -2.27
C PHE A 145 10.70 -10.18 -1.20
N PHE A 146 10.56 -11.52 -1.24
CA PHE A 146 11.18 -12.41 -0.27
C PHE A 146 12.70 -12.43 -0.38
N PHE A 147 13.26 -12.31 -1.57
CA PHE A 147 14.71 -12.21 -1.79
C PHE A 147 15.29 -10.96 -1.13
N VAL A 148 14.69 -9.77 -1.37
CA VAL A 148 15.14 -8.52 -0.76
C VAL A 148 14.97 -8.56 0.76
N TYR A 149 13.84 -9.11 1.25
CA TYR A 149 13.63 -9.31 2.69
C TYR A 149 14.65 -10.28 3.28
N GLY A 150 14.94 -11.38 2.61
CA GLY A 150 15.95 -12.35 3.03
C GLY A 150 17.35 -11.74 3.14
N LEU A 151 17.77 -11.01 2.10
CA LEU A 151 19.07 -10.27 2.13
C LEU A 151 19.14 -9.26 3.28
N ARG A 152 18.03 -8.57 3.53
CA ARG A 152 17.95 -7.62 4.66
C ARG A 152 18.09 -8.31 6.01
N GLU A 153 17.36 -9.43 6.24
CA GLU A 153 17.45 -10.19 7.48
C GLU A 153 18.84 -10.78 7.67
N MET A 154 19.47 -11.28 6.60
CA MET A 154 20.86 -11.74 6.61
C MET A 154 21.81 -10.60 7.03
N LYS A 155 21.65 -9.40 6.45
CA LYS A 155 22.46 -8.24 6.84
C LYS A 155 22.26 -7.86 8.30
N ILE A 156 21.02 -7.84 8.79
CA ILE A 156 20.71 -7.54 10.19
C ILE A 156 21.34 -8.59 11.11
N TRP A 157 21.25 -9.89 10.76
CA TRP A 157 21.86 -10.98 11.51
C TRP A 157 23.40 -10.88 11.53
N PHE A 158 24.01 -10.58 10.37
CA PHE A 158 25.45 -10.39 10.23
C PHE A 158 25.94 -9.20 11.07
N ASP A 159 25.27 -8.05 10.96
CA ASP A 159 25.57 -6.86 11.73
C ASP A 159 25.42 -7.13 13.25
N TYR A 160 24.42 -7.90 13.67
CA TYR A 160 24.25 -8.34 15.05
C TYR A 160 25.41 -9.24 15.52
N LYS A 161 25.75 -10.26 14.74
CA LYS A 161 26.76 -11.25 15.14
C LYS A 161 28.18 -10.69 15.14
N PHE A 162 28.52 -9.81 14.20
CA PHE A 162 29.89 -9.36 13.97
C PHE A 162 30.18 -7.93 14.44
N LYS A 163 29.18 -7.07 14.57
CA LYS A 163 29.34 -5.69 15.07
C LYS A 163 29.08 -5.53 16.56
N HIS A 164 28.63 -6.54 17.25
CA HIS A 164 28.46 -6.50 18.70
C HIS A 164 29.78 -6.32 19.46
N ASN A 165 30.94 -6.44 18.76
CA ASN A 165 32.25 -6.20 19.33
C ASN A 165 32.75 -4.74 19.22
N THR A 166 31.97 -3.84 18.61
CA THR A 166 32.34 -2.42 18.51
C THR A 166 31.26 -1.58 19.19
N ASN A 167 31.61 -0.80 20.19
CA ASN A 167 30.87 0.16 21.01
C ASN A 167 29.71 0.95 20.32
N MET A 168 28.80 0.29 19.60
CA MET A 168 27.57 0.90 19.10
C MET A 168 26.49 0.85 20.17
N THR A 169 26.09 2.00 20.68
CA THR A 169 24.99 2.15 21.61
C THR A 169 23.72 1.46 21.12
N SER A 170 23.12 0.63 21.94
CA SER A 170 21.89 -0.16 21.74
C SER A 170 20.72 0.61 21.09
N THR A 171 20.65 1.91 21.29
CA THR A 171 19.59 2.81 20.81
C THR A 171 19.48 2.94 19.28
N LYS A 172 20.58 2.85 18.52
CA LYS A 172 20.54 2.96 17.05
C LYS A 172 20.08 1.66 16.39
N TYR A 173 20.44 0.53 16.99
CA TYR A 173 20.05 -0.81 16.55
C TYR A 173 18.57 -1.09 16.85
N GLU A 174 18.10 -0.78 18.06
CA GLU A 174 16.68 -0.88 18.43
C GLU A 174 15.78 -0.03 17.55
N LYS A 175 16.18 1.20 17.18
CA LYS A 175 15.45 2.05 16.25
C LYS A 175 15.42 1.47 14.81
N THR A 176 16.44 0.72 14.40
CA THR A 176 16.48 0.08 13.08
C THR A 176 15.59 -1.17 13.04
N ILE A 177 15.60 -1.97 14.09
CA ILE A 177 14.70 -3.14 14.24
C ILE A 177 13.24 -2.70 14.37
N ALA A 178 12.96 -1.64 15.14
CA ALA A 178 11.60 -1.11 15.32
C ALA A 178 10.96 -0.56 14.03
N LYS A 179 11.76 -0.16 13.04
CA LYS A 179 11.27 0.30 11.72
C LYS A 179 10.92 -0.82 10.75
N ASN A 180 11.34 -2.05 11.01
CA ASN A 180 11.19 -3.17 10.09
C ASN A 180 10.30 -4.24 10.73
N PRO A 181 9.40 -4.89 9.97
CA PRO A 181 8.63 -5.99 10.51
C PRO A 181 9.57 -7.08 11.01
N SER A 182 9.38 -7.48 12.27
CA SER A 182 10.13 -8.59 12.86
C SER A 182 9.85 -9.89 12.11
N LEU A 183 10.77 -10.86 12.16
CA LEU A 183 10.57 -12.20 11.60
C LEU A 183 9.22 -12.81 12.04
N LYS A 184 8.79 -12.55 13.29
CA LYS A 184 7.48 -12.95 13.81
C LYS A 184 6.31 -12.39 12.97
N ILE A 185 6.39 -11.13 12.53
CA ILE A 185 5.36 -10.50 11.69
C ILE A 185 5.35 -11.12 10.30
N ILE A 186 6.51 -11.43 9.73
CA ILE A 186 6.63 -12.10 8.43
C ILE A 186 5.97 -13.48 8.50
N ILE A 187 6.35 -14.29 9.49
CA ILE A 187 5.77 -15.63 9.70
C ILE A 187 4.25 -15.55 9.89
N LYS A 188 3.77 -14.63 10.75
CA LYS A 188 2.34 -14.41 10.97
C LYS A 188 1.61 -14.00 9.68
N SER A 189 2.23 -13.18 8.84
CA SER A 189 1.65 -12.75 7.56
C SER A 189 1.60 -13.88 6.54
N ILE A 190 2.65 -14.69 6.44
CA ILE A 190 2.70 -15.88 5.58
C ILE A 190 1.63 -16.90 6.05
N PHE A 191 1.54 -17.16 7.35
CA PHE A 191 0.52 -18.06 7.89
C PHE A 191 -0.90 -17.57 7.58
N TRP A 192 -1.14 -16.25 7.68
CA TRP A 192 -2.42 -15.66 7.29
C TRP A 192 -2.73 -15.89 5.81
N ILE A 193 -1.74 -15.74 4.90
CA ILE A 193 -1.88 -16.02 3.47
C ILE A 193 -2.29 -17.47 3.25
N PHE A 194 -1.59 -18.43 3.87
CA PHE A 194 -1.94 -19.86 3.77
C PHE A 194 -3.36 -20.16 4.26
N LYS A 195 -3.75 -19.61 5.42
CA LYS A 195 -5.10 -19.80 5.96
C LYS A 195 -6.20 -19.20 5.08
N ASN A 196 -5.87 -18.24 4.23
CA ASN A 196 -6.83 -17.54 3.37
C ASN A 196 -6.63 -17.81 1.87
N THR A 197 -5.92 -18.87 1.49
CA THR A 197 -5.62 -19.19 0.08
C THR A 197 -6.87 -19.31 -0.78
N GLY A 198 -7.91 -20.00 -0.33
CA GLY A 198 -9.18 -20.12 -1.07
C GLY A 198 -9.86 -18.77 -1.32
N TYR A 199 -9.84 -17.88 -0.33
CA TYR A 199 -10.34 -16.52 -0.48
C TYR A 199 -9.51 -15.72 -1.49
N LEU A 200 -8.19 -15.76 -1.37
CA LEU A 200 -7.27 -15.04 -2.25
C LEU A 200 -7.37 -15.54 -3.69
N TYR A 201 -7.48 -16.85 -3.89
CA TYR A 201 -7.71 -17.43 -5.20
C TYR A 201 -9.02 -16.96 -5.84
N LYS A 202 -10.14 -17.03 -5.10
CA LYS A 202 -11.44 -16.53 -5.58
C LYS A 202 -11.36 -15.04 -5.97
N LYS A 203 -10.74 -14.21 -5.13
CA LYS A 203 -10.56 -12.79 -5.41
C LYS A 203 -9.66 -12.57 -6.62
N HIS A 204 -8.54 -13.30 -6.74
CA HIS A 204 -7.65 -13.25 -7.90
C HIS A 204 -8.41 -13.55 -9.20
N THR A 205 -9.21 -14.61 -9.22
CA THR A 205 -10.02 -14.97 -10.39
C THR A 205 -11.01 -13.86 -10.74
N GLN A 206 -11.72 -13.31 -9.76
CA GLN A 206 -12.66 -12.21 -9.97
C GLN A 206 -11.98 -10.96 -10.54
N VAL A 207 -10.82 -10.59 -10.00
CA VAL A 207 -10.07 -9.40 -10.46
C VAL A 207 -9.53 -9.60 -11.86
N ASN A 208 -8.97 -10.77 -12.16
CA ASN A 208 -8.37 -11.03 -13.48
C ASN A 208 -9.41 -11.34 -14.58
N HIS A 209 -10.63 -11.73 -14.23
CA HIS A 209 -11.74 -11.85 -15.19
C HIS A 209 -12.19 -10.47 -15.72
N ASN A 210 -11.91 -9.40 -15.00
CA ASN A 210 -12.25 -8.02 -15.37
C ASN A 210 -11.15 -7.30 -16.19
N ARG A 211 -10.08 -7.96 -16.54
CA ARG A 211 -9.02 -7.45 -17.43
C ARG A 211 -9.37 -7.68 -18.88
#